data_62d4cbb80bbf94526bae2f37b8469bc0
#
_entry.id   62d4cbb80bbf94526bae2f37b8469bc0
#
_cell.length_a   1.000
_cell.length_b   1.000
_cell.length_c   1.000
_cell.angle_alpha   90.00
_cell.angle_beta   90.00
_cell.angle_gamma   90.00
#
_symmetry.space_group_name_H-M   'P 1'
#
loop_
_entity.id
_entity.type
_entity.pdbx_description
1 polymer ?
#
loop_
_entity_poly.entity_id
_entity_poly.type
_entity_poly.pdbx_seq_one_letter_code
_entity_poly.pdbx_strand_id
1 'polypeptide(L)'
;YLGMTATPNRTDGYDVFALFNHVIAFQITLQDALAEEMLAPFHYFGIHDLEIDDETVEDTALFGRLTSDERVRHITEKIEEYSVAKSNRRGLIFCNRNAEAEELSRKFNVLGYRTAAISGQDSDEVRDAAISQLEAGELEYIFSVDIMNEGVDIPSLNQIIMLRRTDSAIIFVQQLGRGLRLNDGKEYALVLDFIGNYQSNFLVPIALSGDKTYNKDRLRRLVQESDSAIPGCSTVSFDRISEARIYKAIDGGGFTSVRFLK
;
A
#
# COMPACT_ATOMS: atom_id res chain seq x y z
N TYR A 1 -26.94 1.29 -19.71
CA TYR A 1 -25.63 0.77 -19.35
C TYR A 1 -25.30 1.18 -17.91
N LEU A 2 -24.71 0.27 -17.12
CA LEU A 2 -24.21 0.51 -15.77
C LEU A 2 -22.72 0.18 -15.74
N GLY A 3 -21.89 1.11 -15.27
CA GLY A 3 -20.47 0.88 -15.02
C GLY A 3 -20.20 0.87 -13.52
N MET A 4 -19.35 -0.04 -13.06
CA MET A 4 -18.87 -0.09 -11.70
C MET A 4 -17.34 -0.04 -11.71
N THR A 5 -16.75 0.81 -10.87
CA THR A 5 -15.30 0.92 -10.69
C THR A 5 -15.00 1.40 -9.28
N ALA A 6 -13.94 0.89 -8.69
CA ALA A 6 -13.40 1.39 -7.42
C ALA A 6 -12.59 2.69 -7.61
N THR A 7 -12.12 2.95 -8.82
CA THR A 7 -11.21 4.06 -9.15
C THR A 7 -11.67 4.77 -10.42
N PRO A 8 -12.75 5.58 -10.34
CA PRO A 8 -13.27 6.29 -11.49
C PRO A 8 -12.31 7.36 -12.03
N ASN A 9 -11.44 7.88 -11.16
CA ASN A 9 -10.39 8.81 -11.54
C ASN A 9 -9.16 8.03 -11.99
N ARG A 10 -8.88 8.06 -13.28
CA ARG A 10 -7.78 7.30 -13.87
C ARG A 10 -6.51 8.15 -13.96
N THR A 11 -5.35 7.48 -13.82
CA THR A 11 -4.04 8.14 -13.93
C THR A 11 -3.61 8.39 -15.38
N ASP A 12 -4.24 7.71 -16.37
CA ASP A 12 -4.00 7.90 -17.79
C ASP A 12 -4.76 9.11 -18.42
N GLY A 13 -5.54 9.82 -17.58
CA GLY A 13 -6.32 10.99 -18.00
C GLY A 13 -7.61 10.67 -18.76
N TYR A 14 -7.97 9.38 -18.88
CA TYR A 14 -9.23 8.99 -19.51
C TYR A 14 -10.42 9.32 -18.60
N ASP A 15 -11.39 10.07 -19.12
CA ASP A 15 -12.61 10.42 -18.39
C ASP A 15 -13.68 9.32 -18.51
N VAL A 16 -13.71 8.43 -17.51
CA VAL A 16 -14.72 7.36 -17.45
C VAL A 16 -16.14 7.91 -17.29
N PHE A 17 -16.30 9.07 -16.61
CA PHE A 17 -17.62 9.66 -16.40
C PHE A 17 -18.28 10.11 -17.71
N ALA A 18 -17.49 10.49 -18.71
CA ALA A 18 -18.00 10.88 -20.02
C ALA A 18 -18.78 9.76 -20.72
N LEU A 19 -18.42 8.48 -20.48
CA LEU A 19 -19.15 7.31 -21.01
C LEU A 19 -20.59 7.22 -20.49
N PHE A 20 -20.87 7.82 -19.34
CA PHE A 20 -22.15 7.78 -18.63
C PHE A 20 -22.79 9.17 -18.52
N ASN A 21 -22.43 10.10 -19.43
CA ASN A 21 -22.90 11.50 -19.41
C ASN A 21 -22.71 12.18 -18.04
N HIS A 22 -21.65 11.83 -17.31
CA HIS A 22 -21.34 12.30 -15.96
C HIS A 22 -22.44 11.99 -14.93
N VAL A 23 -23.29 11.01 -15.19
CA VAL A 23 -24.31 10.57 -14.21
C VAL A 23 -23.69 9.55 -13.26
N ILE A 24 -23.63 9.90 -12.00
CA ILE A 24 -23.16 9.02 -10.91
C ILE A 24 -24.41 8.52 -10.19
N ALA A 25 -24.71 7.21 -10.32
CA ALA A 25 -25.84 6.61 -9.65
C ALA A 25 -25.61 6.41 -8.15
N PHE A 26 -24.39 6.04 -7.79
CA PHE A 26 -23.96 5.83 -6.40
C PHE A 26 -22.44 5.97 -6.29
N GLN A 27 -21.97 6.55 -5.21
CA GLN A 27 -20.56 6.64 -4.87
C GLN A 27 -20.40 6.38 -3.36
N ILE A 28 -19.45 5.54 -2.99
CA ILE A 28 -19.01 5.31 -1.61
C ILE A 28 -17.50 5.53 -1.54
N THR A 29 -17.06 6.28 -0.56
CA THR A 29 -15.62 6.48 -0.30
C THR A 29 -15.07 5.38 0.61
N LEU A 30 -13.75 5.28 0.74
CA LEU A 30 -13.11 4.39 1.71
C LEU A 30 -13.62 4.68 3.14
N GLN A 31 -13.74 5.96 3.48
CA GLN A 31 -14.19 6.41 4.80
C GLN A 31 -15.65 6.02 5.06
N ASP A 32 -16.53 6.21 4.06
CA ASP A 32 -17.93 5.80 4.16
C ASP A 32 -18.05 4.28 4.32
N ALA A 33 -17.30 3.52 3.54
CA ALA A 33 -17.33 2.06 3.59
C ALA A 33 -16.79 1.49 4.93
N LEU A 34 -15.81 2.16 5.54
CA LEU A 34 -15.33 1.83 6.89
C LEU A 34 -16.36 2.19 7.97
N ALA A 35 -17.00 3.38 7.85
CA ALA A 35 -18.02 3.83 8.80
C ALA A 35 -19.27 2.92 8.80
N GLU A 36 -19.63 2.37 7.64
CA GLU A 36 -20.76 1.47 7.45
C GLU A 36 -20.38 -0.02 7.65
N GLU A 37 -19.18 -0.31 8.18
CA GLU A 37 -18.65 -1.66 8.43
C GLU A 37 -18.68 -2.59 7.19
N MET A 38 -18.59 -2.00 5.99
CA MET A 38 -18.54 -2.76 4.73
C MET A 38 -17.13 -3.29 4.43
N LEU A 39 -16.14 -2.82 5.18
CA LEU A 39 -14.72 -3.22 5.07
C LEU A 39 -14.19 -3.61 6.45
N ALA A 40 -13.21 -4.50 6.47
CA ALA A 40 -12.47 -4.81 7.69
C ALA A 40 -11.69 -3.57 8.17
N PRO A 41 -11.66 -3.29 9.47
CA PRO A 41 -10.81 -2.25 10.01
C PRO A 41 -9.33 -2.55 9.75
N PHE A 42 -8.48 -1.53 9.84
CA PHE A 42 -7.06 -1.71 9.63
C PHE A 42 -6.22 -0.92 10.63
N HIS A 43 -5.01 -1.42 10.87
CA HIS A 43 -3.98 -0.71 11.61
C HIS A 43 -2.84 -0.39 10.66
N TYR A 44 -2.64 0.90 10.40
CA TYR A 44 -1.60 1.41 9.52
C TYR A 44 -0.43 1.95 10.35
N PHE A 45 0.76 1.50 9.99
CA PHE A 45 2.01 1.97 10.57
C PHE A 45 2.94 2.50 9.47
N GLY A 46 3.15 3.81 9.46
CA GLY A 46 4.18 4.45 8.64
C GLY A 46 5.53 4.32 9.34
N ILE A 47 6.40 3.49 8.80
CA ILE A 47 7.71 3.12 9.34
C ILE A 47 8.78 3.74 8.46
N HIS A 48 9.82 4.32 9.05
CA HIS A 48 10.92 4.82 8.24
C HIS A 48 11.64 3.68 7.52
N ASP A 49 11.83 3.81 6.21
CA ASP A 49 12.74 2.95 5.47
C ASP A 49 14.19 3.44 5.64
N LEU A 50 15.16 2.58 5.39
CA LEU A 50 16.56 2.99 5.33
C LEU A 50 16.73 4.13 4.31
N GLU A 51 17.75 4.97 4.49
CA GLU A 51 18.00 6.10 3.59
C GLU A 51 18.35 5.61 2.18
N ILE A 52 17.33 5.57 1.32
CA ILE A 52 17.46 5.29 -0.10
C ILE A 52 17.05 6.56 -0.81
N ASP A 53 18.03 7.28 -1.37
CA ASP A 53 17.80 8.47 -2.15
C ASP A 53 17.80 8.08 -3.63
N ASP A 54 16.58 7.96 -4.20
CA ASP A 54 16.37 7.48 -5.58
C ASP A 54 16.85 8.47 -6.65
N GLU A 55 16.98 9.76 -6.29
CA GLU A 55 17.20 10.81 -7.30
C GLU A 55 18.65 10.91 -7.80
N THR A 56 19.61 10.27 -7.12
CA THR A 56 21.05 10.45 -7.39
C THR A 56 21.87 9.18 -7.53
N VAL A 57 21.23 7.99 -7.45
CA VAL A 57 21.94 6.71 -7.39
C VAL A 57 21.77 5.93 -8.69
N GLU A 58 22.87 5.39 -9.23
CA GLU A 58 22.83 4.46 -10.37
C GLU A 58 21.96 3.23 -10.06
N ASP A 59 21.25 2.71 -11.07
CA ASP A 59 20.29 1.62 -10.96
C ASP A 59 20.81 0.37 -10.22
N THR A 60 22.08 0.01 -10.43
CA THR A 60 22.71 -1.14 -9.77
C THR A 60 22.98 -0.91 -8.29
N ALA A 61 23.39 0.32 -7.91
CA ALA A 61 23.63 0.69 -6.52
C ALA A 61 22.29 0.80 -5.76
N LEU A 62 21.26 1.32 -6.42
CA LEU A 62 19.91 1.37 -5.88
C LEU A 62 19.38 -0.04 -5.62
N PHE A 63 19.49 -0.96 -6.58
CA PHE A 63 19.09 -2.36 -6.41
C PHE A 63 19.81 -3.01 -5.20
N GLY A 64 21.12 -2.79 -5.08
CA GLY A 64 21.90 -3.31 -3.96
C GLY A 64 21.44 -2.78 -2.60
N ARG A 65 20.97 -1.54 -2.52
CA ARG A 65 20.40 -0.96 -1.29
C ARG A 65 19.00 -1.51 -1.01
N LEU A 66 18.14 -1.56 -2.01
CA LEU A 66 16.76 -2.08 -1.90
C LEU A 66 16.71 -3.55 -1.47
N THR A 67 17.75 -4.32 -1.80
CA THR A 67 17.85 -5.74 -1.45
C THR A 67 18.92 -6.05 -0.41
N SER A 68 19.47 -5.04 0.27
CA SER A 68 20.53 -5.24 1.27
C SER A 68 20.05 -6.10 2.44
N ASP A 69 20.96 -6.85 3.04
CA ASP A 69 20.65 -7.69 4.22
C ASP A 69 20.23 -6.83 5.42
N GLU A 70 20.73 -5.60 5.51
CA GLU A 70 20.31 -4.65 6.54
C GLU A 70 18.84 -4.26 6.36
N ARG A 71 18.41 -3.93 5.12
CA ARG A 71 17.01 -3.62 4.84
C ARG A 71 16.10 -4.82 5.06
N VAL A 72 16.51 -6.01 4.61
CA VAL A 72 15.76 -7.25 4.85
C VAL A 72 15.56 -7.48 6.34
N ARG A 73 16.61 -7.32 7.15
CA ARG A 73 16.52 -7.44 8.61
C ARG A 73 15.56 -6.40 9.18
N HIS A 74 15.67 -5.14 8.80
CA HIS A 74 14.78 -4.08 9.24
C HIS A 74 13.31 -4.39 8.93
N ILE A 75 13.02 -4.84 7.70
CA ILE A 75 11.65 -5.21 7.30
C ILE A 75 11.14 -6.38 8.12
N THR A 76 11.93 -7.44 8.27
CA THR A 76 11.52 -8.63 9.01
C THR A 76 11.35 -8.36 10.51
N GLU A 77 12.21 -7.55 11.12
CA GLU A 77 12.05 -7.10 12.51
C GLU A 77 10.73 -6.36 12.71
N LYS A 78 10.36 -5.46 11.78
CA LYS A 78 9.09 -4.75 11.85
C LYS A 78 7.88 -5.66 11.60
N ILE A 79 7.98 -6.61 10.71
CA ILE A 79 6.95 -7.64 10.55
C ILE A 79 6.74 -8.42 11.86
N GLU A 80 7.82 -8.84 12.52
CA GLU A 80 7.72 -9.57 13.78
C GLU A 80 7.20 -8.71 14.94
N GLU A 81 7.57 -7.41 14.98
CA GLU A 81 7.13 -6.46 16.00
C GLU A 81 5.63 -6.20 15.95
N TYR A 82 5.07 -6.03 14.74
CA TYR A 82 3.66 -5.64 14.57
C TYR A 82 2.71 -6.80 14.31
N SER A 83 3.20 -7.97 13.92
CA SER A 83 2.36 -9.12 13.59
C SER A 83 2.01 -9.95 14.81
N VAL A 84 0.72 -10.29 14.97
CA VAL A 84 0.23 -10.98 16.17
C VAL A 84 0.52 -12.49 16.18
N ALA A 85 0.41 -13.19 15.06
CA ALA A 85 0.63 -14.64 15.01
C ALA A 85 1.23 -15.09 13.68
N LYS A 86 2.36 -15.85 13.76
CA LYS A 86 3.03 -16.40 12.56
C LYS A 86 2.15 -17.36 11.77
N SER A 87 1.33 -18.15 12.44
CA SER A 87 0.51 -19.21 11.83
C SER A 87 -0.60 -18.69 10.93
N ASN A 88 -1.00 -17.43 11.07
CA ASN A 88 -2.12 -16.85 10.34
C ASN A 88 -1.75 -15.72 9.39
N ARG A 89 -0.48 -15.60 9.02
CA ARG A 89 -0.01 -14.56 8.10
C ARG A 89 -0.46 -14.86 6.67
N ARG A 90 -1.10 -13.89 6.05
CA ARG A 90 -1.52 -13.87 4.65
C ARG A 90 -1.24 -12.48 4.13
N GLY A 91 -0.04 -12.27 3.56
CA GLY A 91 0.44 -10.94 3.23
C GLY A 91 0.77 -10.73 1.76
N LEU A 92 0.57 -9.49 1.29
CA LEU A 92 1.14 -8.97 0.05
C LEU A 92 2.24 -7.98 0.37
N ILE A 93 3.36 -8.09 -0.33
CA ILE A 93 4.50 -7.17 -0.23
C ILE A 93 4.68 -6.49 -1.59
N PHE A 94 4.42 -5.18 -1.63
CA PHE A 94 4.54 -4.38 -2.84
C PHE A 94 5.94 -3.80 -2.98
N CYS A 95 6.60 -4.11 -4.10
CA CYS A 95 7.96 -3.68 -4.45
C CYS A 95 7.94 -2.69 -5.62
N ASN A 96 9.07 -2.00 -5.83
CA ASN A 96 9.23 -1.08 -6.97
C ASN A 96 9.52 -1.82 -8.28
N ARG A 97 10.24 -2.96 -8.23
CA ARG A 97 10.74 -3.69 -9.41
C ARG A 97 10.61 -5.19 -9.23
N ASN A 98 10.42 -5.92 -10.33
CA ASN A 98 10.32 -7.40 -10.29
C ASN A 98 11.59 -8.04 -9.72
N ALA A 99 12.78 -7.59 -10.16
CA ALA A 99 14.03 -8.10 -9.64
C ALA A 99 14.20 -7.88 -8.12
N GLU A 100 13.70 -6.75 -7.57
CA GLU A 100 13.65 -6.50 -6.13
C GLU A 100 12.73 -7.52 -5.44
N ALA A 101 11.53 -7.75 -5.99
CA ALA A 101 10.57 -8.70 -5.44
C ALA A 101 11.15 -10.14 -5.41
N GLU A 102 11.79 -10.57 -6.49
CA GLU A 102 12.43 -11.89 -6.58
C GLU A 102 13.55 -12.05 -5.55
N GLU A 103 14.48 -11.08 -5.46
CA GLU A 103 15.61 -11.17 -4.54
C GLU A 103 15.17 -11.06 -3.08
N LEU A 104 14.21 -10.19 -2.75
CA LEU A 104 13.65 -10.10 -1.39
C LEU A 104 12.93 -11.40 -1.01
N SER A 105 12.11 -11.98 -1.91
CA SER A 105 11.46 -13.26 -1.68
C SER A 105 12.48 -14.36 -1.40
N ARG A 106 13.55 -14.44 -2.21
CA ARG A 106 14.64 -15.40 -2.01
C ARG A 106 15.30 -15.24 -0.62
N LYS A 107 15.59 -14.00 -0.21
CA LYS A 107 16.20 -13.71 1.11
C LYS A 107 15.25 -14.02 2.26
N PHE A 108 13.97 -13.73 2.13
CA PHE A 108 12.97 -14.10 3.13
C PHE A 108 12.86 -15.61 3.29
N ASN A 109 12.90 -16.36 2.18
CA ASN A 109 12.91 -17.84 2.23
C ASN A 109 14.15 -18.40 2.94
N VAL A 110 15.32 -17.77 2.77
CA VAL A 110 16.54 -18.13 3.52
C VAL A 110 16.37 -17.89 5.04
N LEU A 111 15.60 -16.88 5.42
CA LEU A 111 15.27 -16.59 6.83
C LEU A 111 14.14 -17.47 7.39
N GLY A 112 13.58 -18.40 6.58
CA GLY A 112 12.55 -19.33 7.00
C GLY A 112 11.12 -18.87 6.81
N TYR A 113 10.88 -17.75 6.12
CA TYR A 113 9.56 -17.37 5.65
C TYR A 113 9.19 -18.21 4.42
N ARG A 114 7.92 -18.39 4.18
CA ARG A 114 7.40 -19.09 3.00
C ARG A 114 6.83 -18.05 2.05
N THR A 115 7.59 -17.73 1.00
CA THR A 115 7.25 -16.65 0.10
C THR A 115 7.41 -17.02 -1.36
N ALA A 116 6.65 -16.34 -2.24
CA ALA A 116 6.80 -16.35 -3.67
C ALA A 116 6.87 -14.93 -4.20
N ALA A 117 7.56 -14.71 -5.31
CA ALA A 117 7.50 -13.46 -6.08
C ALA A 117 6.67 -13.72 -7.34
N ILE A 118 5.79 -12.77 -7.69
CA ILE A 118 4.95 -12.84 -8.88
C ILE A 118 5.11 -11.55 -9.71
N SER A 119 5.23 -11.75 -11.02
CA SER A 119 5.42 -10.68 -11.99
C SER A 119 4.36 -10.71 -13.10
N GLY A 120 4.24 -9.63 -13.89
CA GLY A 120 3.36 -9.58 -15.08
C GLY A 120 3.77 -10.52 -16.20
N GLN A 121 4.95 -11.13 -16.09
CA GLN A 121 5.46 -12.08 -17.06
C GLN A 121 5.03 -13.53 -16.73
N ASP A 122 4.54 -13.76 -15.51
CA ASP A 122 4.04 -15.07 -15.10
C ASP A 122 2.68 -15.36 -15.72
N SER A 123 2.44 -16.64 -16.05
CA SER A 123 1.15 -17.07 -16.56
C SER A 123 0.05 -16.96 -15.48
N ASP A 124 -1.21 -16.94 -15.92
CA ASP A 124 -2.35 -16.91 -14.99
C ASP A 124 -2.33 -18.11 -14.06
N GLU A 125 -1.94 -19.29 -14.55
CA GLU A 125 -1.87 -20.51 -13.75
C GLU A 125 -0.83 -20.41 -12.62
N VAL A 126 0.33 -19.78 -12.86
CA VAL A 126 1.35 -19.54 -11.83
C VAL A 126 0.85 -18.57 -10.77
N ARG A 127 0.17 -17.52 -11.21
CA ARG A 127 -0.42 -16.52 -10.30
C ARG A 127 -1.52 -17.14 -9.44
N ASP A 128 -2.45 -17.88 -10.05
CA ASP A 128 -3.56 -18.54 -9.35
C ASP A 128 -3.06 -19.59 -8.35
N ALA A 129 -2.01 -20.33 -8.72
CA ALA A 129 -1.38 -21.29 -7.83
C ALA A 129 -0.76 -20.62 -6.60
N ALA A 130 -0.03 -19.51 -6.77
CA ALA A 130 0.55 -18.78 -5.64
C ALA A 130 -0.52 -18.15 -4.73
N ILE A 131 -1.61 -17.63 -5.31
CA ILE A 131 -2.75 -17.11 -4.54
C ILE A 131 -3.39 -18.24 -3.72
N SER A 132 -3.66 -19.39 -4.34
CA SER A 132 -4.22 -20.57 -3.66
C SER A 132 -3.34 -21.05 -2.51
N GLN A 133 -2.01 -21.07 -2.70
CA GLN A 133 -1.05 -21.40 -1.65
C GLN A 133 -1.03 -20.39 -0.51
N LEU A 134 -1.18 -19.09 -0.81
CA LEU A 134 -1.30 -18.05 0.21
C LEU A 134 -2.58 -18.23 1.03
N GLU A 135 -3.72 -18.49 0.39
CA GLU A 135 -5.00 -18.74 1.06
C GLU A 135 -4.97 -20.00 1.92
N ALA A 136 -4.35 -21.08 1.42
CA ALA A 136 -4.15 -22.31 2.16
C ALA A 136 -3.17 -22.17 3.34
N GLY A 137 -2.35 -21.11 3.36
CA GLY A 137 -1.30 -20.88 4.35
C GLY A 137 -0.03 -21.65 4.11
N GLU A 138 0.14 -22.17 2.93
CA GLU A 138 1.40 -22.73 2.46
C GLU A 138 2.43 -21.63 2.23
N LEU A 139 1.99 -20.45 1.75
CA LEU A 139 2.77 -19.22 1.73
C LEU A 139 2.31 -18.26 2.84
N GLU A 140 3.25 -17.46 3.34
CA GLU A 140 2.98 -16.34 4.26
C GLU A 140 2.88 -15.02 3.50
N TYR A 141 3.71 -14.84 2.46
CA TYR A 141 3.75 -13.60 1.68
C TYR A 141 3.94 -13.88 0.19
N ILE A 142 3.31 -13.01 -0.60
CA ILE A 142 3.57 -12.86 -2.03
C ILE A 142 4.20 -11.48 -2.26
N PHE A 143 5.39 -11.46 -2.87
CA PHE A 143 6.03 -10.24 -3.36
C PHE A 143 5.54 -9.92 -4.76
N SER A 144 5.15 -8.68 -5.01
CA SER A 144 4.64 -8.25 -6.31
C SER A 144 4.94 -6.79 -6.59
N VAL A 145 4.92 -6.41 -7.86
CA VAL A 145 4.95 -5.01 -8.28
C VAL A 145 3.51 -4.58 -8.55
N ASP A 146 3.06 -4.37 -9.74
CA ASP A 146 1.74 -3.75 -10.02
C ASP A 146 0.59 -4.76 -10.26
N ILE A 147 0.89 -6.05 -10.41
CA ILE A 147 -0.08 -7.05 -10.87
C ILE A 147 -1.24 -7.27 -9.90
N MET A 148 -0.97 -7.13 -8.61
CA MET A 148 -1.96 -7.30 -7.55
C MET A 148 -2.80 -6.03 -7.32
N ASN A 149 -2.62 -4.99 -8.15
CA ASN A 149 -3.40 -3.75 -8.02
C ASN A 149 -4.84 -3.92 -8.52
N GLU A 150 -5.10 -4.84 -9.48
CA GLU A 150 -6.43 -5.08 -10.05
C GLU A 150 -6.71 -6.58 -10.20
N GLY A 151 -7.98 -6.97 -10.07
CA GLY A 151 -8.49 -8.29 -10.44
C GLY A 151 -8.23 -9.43 -9.45
N VAL A 152 -7.37 -9.26 -8.44
CA VAL A 152 -7.07 -10.31 -7.45
C VAL A 152 -8.01 -10.20 -6.26
N ASP A 153 -8.65 -11.30 -5.89
CA ASP A 153 -9.54 -11.41 -4.73
C ASP A 153 -8.96 -12.40 -3.71
N ILE A 154 -8.44 -11.90 -2.60
CA ILE A 154 -7.92 -12.70 -1.49
C ILE A 154 -8.56 -12.22 -0.19
N PRO A 155 -9.77 -12.69 0.16
CA PRO A 155 -10.46 -12.24 1.37
C PRO A 155 -9.68 -12.52 2.66
N SER A 156 -8.92 -13.62 2.69
CA SER A 156 -8.08 -14.01 3.83
C SER A 156 -6.86 -13.10 4.04
N LEU A 157 -6.55 -12.20 3.11
CA LEU A 157 -5.41 -11.28 3.20
C LEU A 157 -5.54 -10.38 4.43
N ASN A 158 -4.57 -10.46 5.32
CA ASN A 158 -4.57 -9.72 6.59
C ASN A 158 -3.33 -8.84 6.80
N GLN A 159 -2.37 -8.87 5.88
CA GLN A 159 -1.18 -8.02 5.94
C GLN A 159 -0.88 -7.40 4.58
N ILE A 160 -0.56 -6.12 4.59
CA ILE A 160 -0.07 -5.37 3.43
C ILE A 160 1.23 -4.68 3.82
N ILE A 161 2.28 -4.94 3.07
CA ILE A 161 3.59 -4.35 3.29
C ILE A 161 3.96 -3.56 2.04
N MET A 162 4.17 -2.27 2.20
CA MET A 162 4.49 -1.36 1.12
C MET A 162 5.98 -1.00 1.21
N LEU A 163 6.78 -1.55 0.28
CA LEU A 163 8.22 -1.28 0.15
C LEU A 163 8.50 -0.34 -1.03
N ARG A 164 7.43 0.21 -1.60
CA ARG A 164 7.50 1.08 -2.78
C ARG A 164 7.11 2.50 -2.44
N ARG A 165 7.61 3.44 -3.25
CA ARG A 165 7.19 4.83 -3.20
C ARG A 165 5.69 4.96 -3.55
N THR A 166 4.98 5.79 -2.80
CA THR A 166 3.60 6.18 -3.13
C THR A 166 3.63 7.28 -4.19
N ASP A 167 3.37 6.91 -5.44
CA ASP A 167 3.31 7.85 -6.57
C ASP A 167 1.88 8.32 -6.88
N SER A 168 0.89 7.63 -6.35
CA SER A 168 -0.53 7.92 -6.55
C SER A 168 -1.35 7.50 -5.33
N ALA A 169 -2.16 8.43 -4.81
CA ALA A 169 -3.13 8.13 -3.77
C ALA A 169 -4.14 7.06 -4.20
N ILE A 170 -4.48 7.00 -5.49
CA ILE A 170 -5.40 6.01 -6.07
C ILE A 170 -4.78 4.61 -5.97
N ILE A 171 -3.54 4.45 -6.43
CA ILE A 171 -2.83 3.16 -6.38
C ILE A 171 -2.65 2.72 -4.92
N PHE A 172 -2.31 3.64 -4.03
CA PHE A 172 -2.21 3.35 -2.60
C PHE A 172 -3.52 2.79 -2.04
N VAL A 173 -4.66 3.45 -2.31
CA VAL A 173 -5.98 2.99 -1.85
C VAL A 173 -6.35 1.65 -2.50
N GLN A 174 -6.00 1.41 -3.76
CA GLN A 174 -6.21 0.11 -4.40
C GLN A 174 -5.42 -1.01 -3.70
N GLN A 175 -4.16 -0.77 -3.38
CA GLN A 175 -3.31 -1.73 -2.66
C GLN A 175 -3.83 -1.97 -1.24
N LEU A 176 -4.18 -0.90 -0.51
CA LEU A 176 -4.80 -0.97 0.81
C LEU A 176 -6.11 -1.78 0.76
N GLY A 177 -6.97 -1.49 -0.21
CA GLY A 177 -8.27 -2.14 -0.37
C GLY A 177 -8.21 -3.66 -0.55
N ARG A 178 -7.07 -4.21 -0.99
CA ARG A 178 -6.88 -5.67 -1.08
C ARG A 178 -6.97 -6.34 0.29
N GLY A 179 -6.43 -5.71 1.32
CA GLY A 179 -6.47 -6.23 2.70
C GLY A 179 -7.74 -5.90 3.47
N LEU A 180 -8.62 -5.04 2.94
CA LEU A 180 -9.78 -4.56 3.70
C LEU A 180 -11.07 -5.37 3.48
N ARG A 181 -11.02 -6.45 2.71
CA ARG A 181 -12.21 -7.30 2.53
C ARG A 181 -12.56 -8.00 3.83
N LEU A 182 -13.86 -8.07 4.10
CA LEU A 182 -14.37 -8.85 5.22
C LEU A 182 -14.11 -10.34 4.97
N ASN A 183 -13.70 -11.05 6.02
CA ASN A 183 -13.53 -12.50 5.99
C ASN A 183 -13.71 -13.06 7.40
N ASP A 184 -14.31 -14.25 7.50
CA ASP A 184 -14.50 -14.91 8.78
C ASP A 184 -13.16 -15.16 9.48
N GLY A 185 -13.06 -14.74 10.74
CA GLY A 185 -11.85 -14.86 11.55
C GLY A 185 -10.78 -13.79 11.31
N LYS A 186 -11.07 -12.79 10.44
CA LYS A 186 -10.20 -11.61 10.27
C LYS A 186 -10.76 -10.43 11.05
N GLU A 187 -10.09 -10.09 12.15
CA GLU A 187 -10.49 -8.95 12.99
C GLU A 187 -10.08 -7.61 12.38
N TYR A 188 -8.91 -7.55 11.75
CA TYR A 188 -8.36 -6.34 11.09
C TYR A 188 -7.31 -6.71 10.04
N ALA A 189 -6.93 -5.73 9.24
CA ALA A 189 -5.76 -5.80 8.37
C ALA A 189 -4.61 -4.99 8.95
N LEU A 190 -3.39 -5.54 8.93
CA LEU A 190 -2.17 -4.84 9.28
C LEU A 190 -1.54 -4.23 8.02
N VAL A 191 -1.22 -2.95 8.06
CA VAL A 191 -0.53 -2.24 6.97
C VAL A 191 0.78 -1.68 7.48
N LEU A 192 1.88 -2.13 6.93
CA LEU A 192 3.22 -1.60 7.20
C LEU A 192 3.71 -0.87 5.94
N ASP A 193 3.87 0.43 6.04
CA ASP A 193 4.34 1.27 4.93
C ASP A 193 5.73 1.81 5.24
N PHE A 194 6.72 1.36 4.47
CA PHE A 194 8.11 1.74 4.64
C PHE A 194 8.40 3.04 3.89
N ILE A 195 8.33 4.15 4.61
CA ILE A 195 8.40 5.51 4.10
C ILE A 195 9.87 5.95 3.91
N GLY A 196 10.32 5.97 2.66
CA GLY A 196 11.60 6.53 2.25
C GLY A 196 11.64 8.07 2.30
N ASN A 197 12.70 8.68 1.79
CA ASN A 197 12.84 10.14 1.69
C ASN A 197 12.33 10.66 0.35
N TYR A 198 11.02 10.47 0.07
CA TYR A 198 10.41 10.83 -1.21
C TYR A 198 9.61 12.13 -1.13
N GLN A 199 9.65 12.92 -2.20
CA GLN A 199 8.85 14.16 -2.30
C GLN A 199 7.35 13.87 -2.37
N SER A 200 6.94 12.67 -2.78
CA SER A 200 5.54 12.25 -2.89
C SER A 200 4.91 11.77 -1.57
N ASN A 201 5.64 11.73 -0.46
CA ASN A 201 5.13 11.24 0.83
C ASN A 201 3.88 11.98 1.35
N PHE A 202 3.62 13.22 0.87
CA PHE A 202 2.39 13.94 1.17
C PHE A 202 1.12 13.27 0.61
N LEU A 203 1.26 12.33 -0.34
CA LEU A 203 0.14 11.55 -0.88
C LEU A 203 -0.42 10.53 0.13
N VAL A 204 0.40 10.09 1.10
CA VAL A 204 -0.03 9.12 2.12
C VAL A 204 -1.18 9.65 2.98
N PRO A 205 -1.07 10.81 3.67
CA PRO A 205 -2.19 11.37 4.43
C PRO A 205 -3.40 11.72 3.54
N ILE A 206 -3.18 12.13 2.29
CA ILE A 206 -4.27 12.36 1.31
C ILE A 206 -5.02 11.05 1.03
N ALA A 207 -4.30 9.97 0.76
CA ALA A 207 -4.89 8.68 0.46
C ALA A 207 -5.70 8.11 1.63
N LEU A 208 -5.14 8.21 2.84
CA LEU A 208 -5.77 7.71 4.07
C LEU A 208 -7.00 8.52 4.47
N SER A 209 -6.98 9.84 4.32
CA SER A 209 -8.09 10.72 4.72
C SER A 209 -9.12 10.98 3.63
N GLY A 210 -8.78 10.72 2.36
CA GLY A 210 -9.60 11.10 1.20
C GLY A 210 -9.64 12.62 0.96
N ASP A 211 -8.71 13.40 1.54
CA ASP A 211 -8.67 14.85 1.39
C ASP A 211 -8.37 15.24 -0.07
N LYS A 212 -9.27 16.04 -0.65
CA LYS A 212 -9.15 16.58 -2.01
C LYS A 212 -8.80 18.08 -2.03
N THR A 213 -8.61 18.67 -0.87
CA THR A 213 -8.34 20.13 -0.77
C THR A 213 -6.89 20.48 -1.03
N TYR A 214 -5.97 19.54 -0.83
CA TYR A 214 -4.53 19.74 -0.91
C TYR A 214 -4.03 20.91 -0.04
N ASN A 215 -4.74 21.21 1.04
CA ASN A 215 -4.38 22.28 1.96
C ASN A 215 -3.28 21.78 2.92
N LYS A 216 -2.12 22.45 2.90
CA LYS A 216 -0.94 22.04 3.69
C LYS A 216 -1.22 21.96 5.18
N ASP A 217 -1.96 22.93 5.74
CA ASP A 217 -2.25 22.97 7.18
C ASP A 217 -3.23 21.87 7.58
N ARG A 218 -4.16 21.54 6.68
CA ARG A 218 -5.07 20.42 6.88
C ARG A 218 -4.32 19.09 6.82
N LEU A 219 -3.44 18.91 5.84
CA LEU A 219 -2.60 17.70 5.73
C LEU A 219 -1.71 17.52 6.96
N ARG A 220 -1.09 18.58 7.48
CA ARG A 220 -0.31 18.50 8.72
C ARG A 220 -1.16 18.06 9.91
N ARG A 221 -2.36 18.60 10.07
CA ARG A 221 -3.31 18.17 11.12
C ARG A 221 -3.69 16.71 10.98
N LEU A 222 -3.96 16.22 9.77
CA LEU A 222 -4.27 14.81 9.53
C LEU A 222 -3.14 13.87 9.96
N VAL A 223 -1.88 14.28 9.80
CA VAL A 223 -0.72 13.51 10.28
C VAL A 223 -0.63 13.56 11.81
N GLN A 224 -0.92 14.70 12.44
CA GLN A 224 -0.89 14.87 13.90
C GLN A 224 -2.05 14.16 14.61
N GLU A 225 -3.23 14.16 14.00
CA GLU A 225 -4.47 13.61 14.55
C GLU A 225 -4.78 12.22 13.99
N SER A 226 -3.75 11.50 13.53
CA SER A 226 -3.84 10.29 12.71
C SER A 226 -4.81 9.23 13.24
N ASP A 227 -4.87 9.01 14.55
CA ASP A 227 -5.76 8.03 15.17
C ASP A 227 -7.25 8.43 15.14
N SER A 228 -7.57 9.72 15.01
CA SER A 228 -8.96 10.21 15.01
C SER A 228 -9.51 10.50 13.62
N ALA A 229 -8.68 10.44 12.58
CA ALA A 229 -9.04 10.87 11.25
C ALA A 229 -9.76 9.80 10.41
N ILE A 230 -9.76 8.53 10.87
CA ILE A 230 -10.31 7.41 10.12
C ILE A 230 -11.48 6.78 10.89
N PRO A 231 -12.64 6.57 10.23
CA PRO A 231 -13.80 5.95 10.85
C PRO A 231 -13.59 4.50 11.27
N GLY A 232 -14.43 4.03 12.20
CA GLY A 232 -14.41 2.66 12.69
C GLY A 232 -13.30 2.41 13.71
N CYS A 233 -12.91 1.15 13.85
CA CYS A 233 -11.82 0.72 14.74
C CYS A 233 -10.44 0.77 14.05
N SER A 234 -10.32 1.52 12.95
CA SER A 234 -9.04 1.67 12.24
C SER A 234 -8.13 2.68 12.93
N THR A 235 -6.84 2.44 12.88
CA THR A 235 -5.82 3.36 13.44
C THR A 235 -4.73 3.66 12.42
N VAL A 236 -4.15 4.86 12.52
CA VAL A 236 -3.00 5.29 11.72
C VAL A 236 -1.94 5.81 12.66
N SER A 237 -0.72 5.33 12.53
CA SER A 237 0.42 5.77 13.31
C SER A 237 1.65 5.95 12.42
N PHE A 238 2.44 6.97 12.69
CA PHE A 238 3.71 7.20 12.01
C PHE A 238 4.83 7.20 13.04
N ASP A 239 5.96 6.58 12.72
CA ASP A 239 7.14 6.81 13.52
C ASP A 239 7.65 8.25 13.31
N ARG A 240 8.46 8.73 14.26
CA ARG A 240 8.93 10.11 14.29
C ARG A 240 9.71 10.52 13.01
N ILE A 241 10.44 9.59 12.40
CA ILE A 241 11.23 9.85 11.20
C ILE A 241 10.31 9.93 9.98
N SER A 242 9.35 9.02 9.86
CA SER A 242 8.34 9.03 8.80
C SER A 242 7.47 10.27 8.86
N GLU A 243 7.03 10.68 10.05
CA GLU A 243 6.30 11.92 10.26
C GLU A 243 7.08 13.13 9.76
N ALA A 244 8.37 13.23 10.14
CA ALA A 244 9.25 14.32 9.68
C ALA A 244 9.45 14.32 8.14
N ARG A 245 9.56 13.13 7.52
CA ARG A 245 9.65 12.98 6.06
C ARG A 245 8.36 13.44 5.36
N ILE A 246 7.20 13.09 5.91
CA ILE A 246 5.90 13.54 5.38
C ILE A 246 5.78 15.06 5.49
N TYR A 247 6.13 15.68 6.63
CA TYR A 247 6.11 17.14 6.78
C TYR A 247 7.04 17.83 5.79
N LYS A 248 8.26 17.32 5.62
CA LYS A 248 9.20 17.84 4.61
C LYS A 248 8.60 17.77 3.19
N ALA A 249 7.91 16.69 2.85
CA ALA A 249 7.24 16.53 1.57
C ALA A 249 6.05 17.50 1.41
N ILE A 250 5.25 17.72 2.46
CA ILE A 250 4.16 18.71 2.47
C ILE A 250 4.71 20.12 2.26
N ASP A 251 5.81 20.48 2.91
CA ASP A 251 6.42 21.80 2.82
C ASP A 251 7.04 22.07 1.45
N GLY A 252 7.76 21.08 0.91
CA GLY A 252 8.40 21.13 -0.41
C GLY A 252 7.44 20.98 -1.58
N GLY A 253 6.25 20.42 -1.36
CA GLY A 253 5.26 20.13 -2.40
C GLY A 253 4.67 21.41 -2.99
N GLY A 254 4.93 21.65 -4.26
CA GLY A 254 4.23 22.65 -5.07
C GLY A 254 2.86 22.10 -5.52
N PHE A 255 1.85 22.10 -4.65
CA PHE A 255 0.49 21.60 -4.94
C PHE A 255 -0.24 22.34 -6.08
N THR A 256 0.40 23.35 -6.69
CA THR A 256 -0.12 24.09 -7.84
C THR A 256 0.13 23.43 -9.19
N SER A 257 0.87 22.32 -9.23
CA SER A 257 1.10 21.62 -10.48
C SER A 257 -0.10 20.70 -10.78
N VAL A 258 -0.74 20.94 -11.93
CA VAL A 258 -1.88 20.18 -12.49
C VAL A 258 -1.63 18.65 -12.56
N ARG A 259 -0.39 18.19 -12.39
CA ARG A 259 -0.01 16.77 -12.34
C ARG A 259 -0.58 16.00 -11.16
N PHE A 260 -0.92 16.67 -10.07
CA PHE A 260 -1.46 16.04 -8.85
C PHE A 260 -2.99 16.16 -8.75
N LEU A 261 -3.61 16.93 -9.66
CA LEU A 261 -5.05 17.17 -9.69
C LEU A 261 -5.79 16.32 -10.74
N LYS A 262 -5.07 15.45 -11.44
CA LYS A 262 -5.65 14.55 -12.45
C LYS A 262 -5.51 13.11 -12.03
#